data_2a7380d8465fd2d0b0d03e7c40865f03
#
_entry.id   2a7380d8465fd2d0b0d03e7c40865f03
#
_cell.length_a   1.000
_cell.length_b   1.000
_cell.length_c   1.000
_cell.angle_alpha   90.00
_cell.angle_beta   90.00
_cell.angle_gamma   90.00
#
_symmetry.space_group_name_H-M   'P 1'
#
loop_
_entity.id
_entity.type
_entity.pdbx_description
1 polymer ?
#
loop_
_entity_poly.entity_id
_entity_poly.type
_entity_poly.pdbx_seq_one_letter_code
_entity_poly.pdbx_strand_id
1 'polypeptide(L)'
;SIREIEYAIIEPNGVITVIKKPEYQSVVKGDLNIPAPPARVTLPLILDGKVDYNNLRATGNDESWLRQSLKQLGIGSFEDVLYAEWNPNDGLYAQVRQ
;
A
#
# COMPACT_ATOMS: atom_id res chain seq x y z
N SER A 1 -16.60 -5.32 -5.09
CA SER A 1 -16.74 -3.89 -5.28
C SER A 1 -15.73 -3.11 -4.45
N ILE A 2 -15.21 -2.07 -5.00
CA ILE A 2 -14.27 -1.20 -4.28
C ILE A 2 -14.90 -0.57 -3.04
N ARG A 3 -16.21 -0.44 -3.03
CA ARG A 3 -16.89 0.11 -1.85
C ARG A 3 -16.78 -0.80 -0.64
N GLU A 4 -16.77 -2.10 -0.85
CA GLU A 4 -16.61 -3.05 0.23
C GLU A 4 -15.15 -3.26 0.57
N ILE A 5 -14.28 -3.04 -0.40
CA ILE A 5 -12.85 -3.23 -0.27
C ILE A 5 -12.20 -1.88 -0.47
N GLU A 6 -11.90 -1.20 0.62
CA GLU A 6 -11.31 0.13 0.54
C GLU A 6 -9.81 0.10 0.35
N TYR A 7 -9.19 -1.01 0.74
CA TYR A 7 -7.74 -1.11 0.74
C TYR A 7 -7.30 -2.40 0.10
N ALA A 8 -6.18 -2.35 -0.57
CA ALA A 8 -5.56 -3.52 -1.14
C ALA A 8 -4.06 -3.42 -0.95
N ILE A 9 -3.42 -4.55 -0.74
CA ILE A 9 -1.98 -4.61 -0.52
C ILE A 9 -1.38 -5.55 -1.56
N ILE A 10 -0.31 -5.09 -2.20
CA ILE A 10 0.53 -5.95 -3.03
C ILE A 10 1.76 -6.27 -2.20
N GLU A 11 1.87 -7.52 -1.80
CA GLU A 11 3.01 -7.96 -1.00
C GLU A 11 4.27 -8.00 -1.84
N PRO A 12 5.47 -7.95 -1.20
CA PRO A 12 6.72 -7.93 -1.95
C PRO A 12 6.91 -9.11 -2.90
N ASN A 13 6.26 -10.24 -2.62
CA ASN A 13 6.32 -11.41 -3.48
C ASN A 13 5.31 -11.38 -4.64
N GLY A 14 4.57 -10.28 -4.79
CA GLY A 14 3.58 -10.14 -5.84
C GLY A 14 2.19 -10.66 -5.51
N VAL A 15 1.99 -11.19 -4.32
CA VAL A 15 0.66 -11.62 -3.90
C VAL A 15 -0.16 -10.42 -3.50
N ILE A 16 -1.42 -10.41 -3.90
CA ILE A 16 -2.35 -9.31 -3.58
C ILE A 16 -3.20 -9.73 -2.39
N THR A 17 -3.14 -8.94 -1.34
CA THR A 17 -3.98 -9.14 -0.17
C THR A 17 -4.99 -8.01 -0.10
N VAL A 18 -6.26 -8.38 0.02
CA VAL A 18 -7.35 -7.41 0.09
C VAL A 18 -7.79 -7.27 1.54
N ILE A 19 -7.85 -6.02 2.00
CA ILE A 19 -8.19 -5.72 3.39
C ILE A 19 -9.43 -4.83 3.40
N LYS A 20 -10.41 -5.19 4.21
CA LYS A 20 -11.67 -4.47 4.21
C LYS A 20 -11.63 -3.17 4.98
N LYS A 21 -11.05 -3.19 6.17
CA LYS A 21 -11.02 -2.01 7.03
C LYS A 21 -9.73 -1.95 7.81
N PRO A 22 -9.11 -0.78 7.92
CA PRO A 22 -7.80 -0.68 8.56
C PRO A 22 -7.83 -0.94 10.07
N GLU A 23 -8.95 -0.71 10.72
CA GLU A 23 -9.03 -0.93 12.16
C GLU A 23 -8.82 -2.38 12.55
N TYR A 24 -9.01 -3.32 11.64
CA TYR A 24 -8.77 -4.72 11.94
C TYR A 24 -7.30 -5.08 11.96
N GLN A 25 -6.49 -4.32 11.31
CA GLN A 25 -5.06 -4.61 11.22
C GLN A 25 -4.30 -4.19 12.46
N SER A 26 -4.63 -3.03 12.99
CA SER A 26 -3.90 -2.48 14.11
C SER A 26 -4.10 -3.27 15.40
N VAL A 27 -5.24 -3.96 15.53
CA VAL A 27 -5.55 -4.72 16.74
C VAL A 27 -4.72 -5.99 16.84
N VAL A 28 -4.47 -6.65 15.72
CA VAL A 28 -3.85 -7.98 15.73
C VAL A 28 -2.44 -7.96 16.31
N LYS A 29 -1.64 -6.97 15.94
CA LYS A 29 -0.26 -6.91 16.41
C LYS A 29 -0.15 -6.69 17.91
N GLY A 30 -1.01 -5.87 18.46
CA GLY A 30 -1.01 -5.61 19.89
C GLY A 30 -1.46 -6.82 20.68
N ASP A 31 -2.50 -7.50 20.21
CA ASP A 31 -3.10 -8.60 20.93
C ASP A 31 -2.19 -9.83 20.99
N LEU A 32 -1.42 -10.06 19.94
CA LEU A 32 -0.53 -11.21 19.88
C LEU A 32 0.78 -11.00 20.63
N ASN A 33 1.02 -9.77 21.10
CA ASN A 33 2.21 -9.44 21.84
C ASN A 33 3.49 -9.90 21.13
N ILE A 34 3.51 -9.76 19.83
CA ILE A 34 4.65 -10.12 19.01
C ILE A 34 5.71 -9.05 19.14
N PRO A 35 6.98 -9.41 19.40
CA PRO A 35 8.04 -8.42 19.46
C PRO A 35 8.06 -7.64 18.13
N ALA A 36 8.04 -6.33 18.25
CA ALA A 36 8.08 -5.49 17.05
C ALA A 36 9.40 -5.73 16.31
N PRO A 37 9.35 -6.00 15.00
CA PRO A 37 10.59 -6.06 14.24
C PRO A 37 11.28 -4.69 14.29
N PRO A 38 12.57 -4.63 13.95
CA PRO A 38 13.25 -3.34 13.87
C PRO A 38 12.42 -2.36 13.06
N ALA A 39 12.37 -1.12 13.49
CA ALA A 39 11.59 -0.10 12.83
C ALA A 39 11.89 -0.09 11.34
N ARG A 40 10.86 -0.28 10.53
CA ARG A 40 10.98 -0.25 9.09
C ARG A 40 10.25 0.98 8.59
N VAL A 41 10.89 1.66 7.67
CA VAL A 41 10.34 2.89 7.16
C VAL A 41 9.18 2.56 6.22
N THR A 42 8.02 3.10 6.53
CA THR A 42 6.89 3.11 5.61
C THR A 42 6.98 4.38 4.80
N LEU A 43 7.02 4.24 3.49
CA LEU A 43 7.20 5.36 2.59
C LEU A 43 5.90 5.69 1.89
N PRO A 44 5.30 6.86 2.14
CA PRO A 44 4.18 7.31 1.32
C PRO A 44 4.61 7.48 -0.12
N LEU A 45 3.87 6.89 -1.05
CA LEU A 45 4.19 6.95 -2.47
C LEU A 45 3.23 7.83 -3.25
N ILE A 46 1.96 7.87 -2.84
CA ILE A 46 0.96 8.70 -3.51
C ILE A 46 0.12 9.38 -2.44
N LEU A 47 -0.09 10.67 -2.60
CA LEU A 47 -0.98 11.45 -1.75
C LEU A 47 -1.87 12.28 -2.67
N ASP A 48 -3.19 12.04 -2.57
CA ASP A 48 -4.18 12.78 -3.34
C ASP A 48 -3.86 12.79 -4.83
N GLY A 49 -3.53 11.61 -5.37
CA GLY A 49 -3.24 11.43 -6.78
C GLY A 49 -1.86 11.82 -7.23
N LYS A 50 -1.02 12.33 -6.32
CA LYS A 50 0.32 12.82 -6.69
C LYS A 50 1.39 11.89 -6.14
N VAL A 51 2.30 11.51 -7.03
CA VAL A 51 3.38 10.58 -6.69
C VAL A 51 4.53 11.34 -6.03
N ASP A 52 5.03 10.76 -4.94
CA ASP A 52 6.27 11.23 -4.31
C ASP A 52 7.43 10.45 -4.95
N TYR A 53 8.09 11.07 -5.90
CA TYR A 53 9.14 10.39 -6.64
C TYR A 53 10.40 10.15 -5.82
N ASN A 54 10.65 10.96 -4.81
CA ASN A 54 11.79 10.72 -3.92
C ASN A 54 11.58 9.44 -3.12
N ASN A 55 10.38 9.29 -2.57
CA ASN A 55 10.06 8.08 -1.82
C ASN A 55 10.01 6.85 -2.73
N LEU A 56 9.48 7.03 -3.93
CA LEU A 56 9.44 5.92 -4.89
C LEU A 56 10.85 5.41 -5.20
N ARG A 57 11.79 6.32 -5.44
CA ARG A 57 13.18 5.91 -5.65
C ARG A 57 13.76 5.20 -4.43
N ALA A 58 13.39 5.65 -3.25
CA ALA A 58 13.89 5.04 -2.02
C ALA A 58 13.41 3.60 -1.84
N THR A 59 12.32 3.21 -2.48
CA THR A 59 11.87 1.81 -2.46
C THR A 59 12.74 0.92 -3.35
N GLY A 60 13.54 1.49 -4.22
CA GLY A 60 14.27 0.72 -5.22
C GLY A 60 13.46 0.42 -6.47
N ASN A 61 12.28 0.97 -6.58
CA ASN A 61 11.39 0.73 -7.71
C ASN A 61 11.18 2.02 -8.51
N ASP A 62 10.49 1.90 -9.63
CA ASP A 62 10.25 3.02 -10.52
C ASP A 62 8.75 3.21 -10.79
N GLU A 63 8.44 4.23 -11.59
CA GLU A 63 7.05 4.55 -11.91
C GLU A 63 6.36 3.40 -12.64
N SER A 64 7.08 2.70 -13.49
CA SER A 64 6.52 1.57 -14.21
C SER A 64 6.06 0.47 -13.26
N TRP A 65 6.89 0.17 -12.26
CA TRP A 65 6.51 -0.77 -11.22
C TRP A 65 5.25 -0.32 -10.48
N LEU A 66 5.20 0.97 -10.14
CA LEU A 66 4.05 1.50 -9.41
C LEU A 66 2.77 1.42 -10.24
N ARG A 67 2.84 1.77 -11.52
CA ARG A 67 1.69 1.66 -12.42
C ARG A 67 1.21 0.23 -12.54
N GLN A 68 2.12 -0.70 -12.73
CA GLN A 68 1.76 -2.10 -12.85
C GLN A 68 1.17 -2.67 -11.58
N SER A 69 1.74 -2.28 -10.45
CA SER A 69 1.23 -2.73 -9.16
C SER A 69 -0.20 -2.25 -8.94
N LEU A 70 -0.47 -1.00 -9.26
CA LEU A 70 -1.82 -0.46 -9.13
C LEU A 70 -2.78 -1.10 -10.12
N LYS A 71 -2.32 -1.42 -11.34
CA LYS A 71 -3.14 -2.11 -12.32
C LYS A 71 -3.61 -3.47 -11.82
N GLN A 72 -2.77 -4.19 -11.13
CA GLN A 72 -3.14 -5.48 -10.55
C GLN A 72 -4.28 -5.33 -9.54
N LEU A 73 -4.40 -4.15 -8.95
CA LEU A 73 -5.49 -3.84 -8.02
C LEU A 73 -6.71 -3.24 -8.71
N GLY A 74 -6.69 -3.15 -10.04
CA GLY A 74 -7.78 -2.56 -10.77
C GLY A 74 -7.74 -1.05 -10.82
N ILE A 75 -6.61 -0.44 -10.48
CA ILE A 75 -6.46 1.01 -10.46
C ILE A 75 -5.71 1.45 -11.71
N GLY A 76 -6.38 2.19 -12.59
CA GLY A 76 -5.83 2.56 -13.88
C GLY A 76 -5.05 3.85 -13.91
N SER A 77 -5.17 4.68 -12.87
CA SER A 77 -4.54 6.00 -12.87
C SER A 77 -4.11 6.36 -11.46
N PHE A 78 -2.97 7.07 -11.36
CA PHE A 78 -2.52 7.59 -10.07
C PHE A 78 -3.55 8.56 -9.48
N GLU A 79 -4.28 9.27 -10.33
CA GLU A 79 -5.28 10.22 -9.86
C GLU A 79 -6.41 9.57 -9.08
N ASP A 80 -6.66 8.30 -9.31
CA ASP A 80 -7.70 7.56 -8.57
C ASP A 80 -7.24 7.16 -7.18
N VAL A 81 -5.98 7.33 -6.86
CA VAL A 81 -5.42 6.92 -5.57
C VAL A 81 -5.48 8.10 -4.61
N LEU A 82 -6.17 7.90 -3.49
CA LEU A 82 -6.17 8.89 -2.43
C LEU A 82 -4.87 8.85 -1.65
N TYR A 83 -4.40 7.64 -1.33
CA TYR A 83 -3.18 7.44 -0.56
C TYR A 83 -2.58 6.09 -0.90
N ALA A 84 -1.28 6.05 -1.02
CA ALA A 84 -0.56 4.79 -1.17
C ALA A 84 0.75 4.86 -0.40
N GLU A 85 1.13 3.73 0.19
CA GLU A 85 2.37 3.63 0.95
C GLU A 85 3.01 2.27 0.71
N TRP A 86 4.27 2.18 1.03
CA TRP A 86 5.03 0.95 0.86
C TRP A 86 6.00 0.74 2.00
N ASN A 87 6.16 -0.50 2.41
CA ASN A 87 7.24 -0.89 3.30
C ASN A 87 7.73 -2.29 2.93
N PRO A 88 8.95 -2.65 3.33
CA PRO A 88 9.54 -3.93 2.92
C PRO A 88 8.81 -5.16 3.46
N ASN A 89 8.09 -5.03 4.54
CA ASN A 89 7.39 -6.16 5.14
C ASN A 89 6.05 -6.43 4.48
N ASP A 90 5.26 -5.37 4.33
CA ASP A 90 3.86 -5.52 3.93
C ASP A 90 3.63 -5.23 2.45
N GLY A 91 4.60 -4.61 1.79
CA GLY A 91 4.47 -4.28 0.39
C GLY A 91 3.72 -2.98 0.16
N LEU A 92 3.02 -2.92 -0.96
CA LEU A 92 2.28 -1.74 -1.36
C LEU A 92 0.85 -1.79 -0.86
N TYR A 93 0.45 -0.71 -0.22
CA TYR A 93 -0.90 -0.51 0.28
C TYR A 93 -1.48 0.71 -0.43
N ALA A 94 -2.71 0.61 -0.91
CA ALA A 94 -3.33 1.72 -1.62
C ALA A 94 -4.79 1.88 -1.21
N GLN A 95 -5.20 3.13 -1.07
CA GLN A 95 -6.56 3.53 -0.80
C GLN A 95 -7.05 4.37 -1.98
N VAL A 96 -8.20 4.00 -2.54
CA VAL A 96 -8.74 4.69 -3.71
C VAL A 96 -9.78 5.72 -3.31
N ARG A 97 -9.99 6.69 -4.21
CA ARG A 97 -11.09 7.62 -4.08
C ARG A 97 -12.41 6.90 -4.34
N GLN A 98 -13.43 7.38 -3.71
CA GLN A 98 -14.77 6.86 -3.96
C GLN A 98 -15.58 7.78 -4.84
#